data_702d710797ea3d67ecfe56395d6ffcb0
#
_entry.id   702d710797ea3d67ecfe56395d6ffcb0
#
_cell.length_a   1.000
_cell.length_b   1.000
_cell.length_c   1.000
_cell.angle_alpha   90.00
_cell.angle_beta   90.00
_cell.angle_gamma   90.00
#
_symmetry.space_group_name_H-M   'P 1'
#
loop_
_entity.id
_entity.type
_entity.pdbx_description
1 polymer ?
#
loop_
_entity_poly.entity_id
_entity_poly.type
_entity_poly.pdbx_seq_one_letter_code
_entity_poly.pdbx_strand_id
1 'polypeptide(L)'
;MRAWPVIVGLALALGALSGGAAYENARPRSGDWQEIAWPFPRDGWPAGRAFRCGVASCGDGVEVYVRPKIGFCNCDSGVADDDEVDRVADLDLMSERFAPLEPGRVVRVADMPGRIRAYDLRMSDGARHAAIGIAVSRRCDLLVAVAQGKSEATDLRRVALEFLASRAMKNWMMAAMDGR
;
A
#
# COMPACT_ATOMS: atom_id res chain seq x y z
N MET A 1 47.31 -16.40 24.62
CA MET A 1 46.80 -15.18 24.00
C MET A 1 45.82 -15.55 22.87
N ARG A 2 44.52 -15.75 23.18
CA ARG A 2 43.47 -16.18 22.21
C ARG A 2 42.15 -15.41 22.47
N ALA A 3 42.24 -14.09 22.55
CA ALA A 3 41.03 -13.27 22.77
C ALA A 3 40.34 -12.78 21.48
N TRP A 4 41.02 -12.90 20.34
CA TRP A 4 40.53 -12.34 19.06
C TRP A 4 39.21 -12.95 18.56
N PRO A 5 38.97 -14.29 18.59
CA PRO A 5 37.71 -14.85 18.11
C PRO A 5 36.52 -14.42 18.97
N VAL A 6 36.72 -14.16 20.24
CA VAL A 6 35.65 -13.66 21.15
C VAL A 6 35.27 -12.23 20.82
N ILE A 7 36.25 -11.37 20.53
CA ILE A 7 36.01 -9.96 20.16
C ILE A 7 35.27 -9.85 18.83
N VAL A 8 35.65 -10.65 17.82
CA VAL A 8 34.96 -10.69 16.51
C VAL A 8 33.53 -11.20 16.65
N GLY A 9 33.29 -12.24 17.46
CA GLY A 9 31.95 -12.76 17.74
C GLY A 9 31.05 -11.73 18.42
N LEU A 10 31.59 -10.97 19.39
CA LEU A 10 30.85 -9.92 20.10
C LEU A 10 30.49 -8.75 19.17
N ALA A 11 31.42 -8.34 18.30
CA ALA A 11 31.18 -7.26 17.33
C ALA A 11 30.10 -7.62 16.30
N LEU A 12 30.09 -8.86 15.81
CA LEU A 12 29.06 -9.34 14.89
C LEU A 12 27.69 -9.45 15.56
N ALA A 13 27.64 -9.90 16.81
CA ALA A 13 26.38 -9.98 17.57
C ALA A 13 25.80 -8.58 17.85
N LEU A 14 26.63 -7.61 18.24
CA LEU A 14 26.22 -6.21 18.46
C LEU A 14 25.79 -5.55 17.16
N GLY A 15 26.45 -5.81 16.05
CA GLY A 15 26.07 -5.30 14.71
C GLY A 15 24.72 -5.83 14.25
N ALA A 16 24.44 -7.11 14.47
CA ALA A 16 23.16 -7.73 14.14
C ALA A 16 22.00 -7.20 15.00
N LEU A 17 22.24 -7.01 16.30
CA LEU A 17 21.25 -6.42 17.21
C LEU A 17 20.97 -4.94 16.90
N SER A 18 22.00 -4.16 16.55
CA SER A 18 21.84 -2.76 16.17
C SER A 18 21.11 -2.59 14.84
N GLY A 19 21.38 -3.46 13.86
CA GLY A 19 20.69 -3.49 12.58
C GLY A 19 19.21 -3.88 12.72
N GLY A 20 18.90 -4.86 13.55
CA GLY A 20 17.53 -5.25 13.87
C GLY A 20 16.73 -4.15 14.55
N ALA A 21 17.32 -3.47 15.53
CA ALA A 21 16.67 -2.37 16.23
C ALA A 21 16.43 -1.15 15.33
N ALA A 22 17.35 -0.85 14.42
CA ALA A 22 17.18 0.23 13.43
C ALA A 22 16.06 -0.10 12.43
N TYR A 23 15.98 -1.34 11.98
CA TYR A 23 14.93 -1.81 11.08
C TYR A 23 13.55 -1.78 11.72
N GLU A 24 13.41 -2.24 12.97
CA GLU A 24 12.14 -2.18 13.73
C GLU A 24 11.67 -0.73 13.97
N ASN A 25 12.60 0.20 14.24
CA ASN A 25 12.27 1.61 14.43
C ASN A 25 11.92 2.33 13.11
N ALA A 26 12.32 1.81 11.95
CA ALA A 26 11.98 2.35 10.64
C ALA A 26 10.61 1.88 10.14
N ARG A 27 9.94 0.93 10.83
CA ARG A 27 8.59 0.49 10.47
C ARG A 27 7.54 1.50 10.94
N PRO A 28 6.64 1.97 10.04
CA PRO A 28 5.52 2.79 10.47
C PRO A 28 4.67 2.03 11.49
N ARG A 29 4.47 2.62 12.65
CA ARG A 29 3.59 2.06 13.67
C ARG A 29 2.14 2.35 13.28
N SER A 30 1.21 1.47 13.65
CA SER A 30 -0.22 1.68 13.39
C SER A 30 -0.77 3.00 13.98
N GLY A 31 -0.10 3.58 14.98
CA GLY A 31 -0.41 4.89 15.55
C GLY A 31 0.03 6.10 14.70
N ASP A 32 0.86 5.87 13.66
CA ASP A 32 1.36 6.95 12.79
C ASP A 32 0.36 7.31 11.68
N TRP A 33 -0.68 6.49 11.48
CA TRP A 33 -1.72 6.67 10.48
C TRP A 33 -2.94 7.34 11.08
N GLN A 34 -3.33 8.45 10.47
CA GLN A 34 -4.55 9.19 10.79
C GLN A 34 -5.57 8.97 9.68
N GLU A 35 -6.78 8.56 10.06
CA GLU A 35 -7.89 8.57 9.12
C GLU A 35 -8.29 10.00 8.79
N ILE A 36 -8.48 10.29 7.51
CA ILE A 36 -8.90 11.58 6.99
C ILE A 36 -10.21 11.42 6.23
N ALA A 37 -10.93 12.53 6.01
CA ALA A 37 -12.13 12.50 5.19
C ALA A 37 -11.80 12.02 3.76
N TRP A 38 -12.71 11.24 3.16
CA TRP A 38 -12.59 10.83 1.76
C TRP A 38 -12.60 12.07 0.85
N PRO A 39 -11.51 12.36 0.12
CA PRO A 39 -11.38 13.65 -0.55
C PRO A 39 -11.98 13.70 -1.95
N PHE A 40 -12.44 12.56 -2.48
CA PHE A 40 -12.89 12.48 -3.86
C PHE A 40 -14.41 12.66 -3.99
N PRO A 41 -14.89 13.17 -5.14
CA PRO A 41 -16.31 13.29 -5.42
C PRO A 41 -16.98 11.92 -5.50
N ARG A 42 -18.30 11.90 -5.47
CA ARG A 42 -19.07 10.68 -5.69
C ARG A 42 -19.00 10.29 -7.17
N ASP A 43 -18.67 9.04 -7.43
CA ASP A 43 -18.50 8.46 -8.76
C ASP A 43 -19.36 7.20 -9.00
N GLY A 44 -20.41 7.03 -8.20
CA GLY A 44 -21.29 5.85 -8.25
C GLY A 44 -20.88 4.70 -7.33
N TRP A 45 -19.66 4.72 -6.81
CA TRP A 45 -19.19 3.76 -5.81
C TRP A 45 -19.36 4.31 -4.39
N PRO A 46 -19.51 3.45 -3.37
CA PRO A 46 -19.42 3.88 -1.99
C PRO A 46 -18.10 4.60 -1.72
N ALA A 47 -18.14 5.64 -0.89
CA ALA A 47 -16.92 6.27 -0.40
C ALA A 47 -16.08 5.22 0.35
N GLY A 48 -14.78 5.26 0.11
CA GLY A 48 -13.82 4.44 0.82
C GLY A 48 -13.38 5.06 2.13
N ARG A 49 -12.29 4.55 2.67
CA ARG A 49 -11.54 5.16 3.76
C ARG A 49 -10.23 5.72 3.25
N ALA A 50 -9.86 6.86 3.77
CA ALA A 50 -8.64 7.56 3.43
C ALA A 50 -7.77 7.73 4.68
N PHE A 51 -6.47 7.56 4.53
CA PHE A 51 -5.51 7.61 5.62
C PHE A 51 -4.28 8.41 5.20
N ARG A 52 -3.73 9.16 6.14
CA ARG A 52 -2.47 9.88 5.97
C ARG A 52 -1.48 9.41 7.02
N CYS A 53 -0.27 9.10 6.58
CA CYS A 53 0.84 8.82 7.48
C CYS A 53 1.62 10.09 7.77
N GLY A 54 2.06 10.26 9.01
CA GLY A 54 2.88 11.40 9.42
C GLY A 54 4.27 11.38 8.75
N VAL A 55 4.77 12.56 8.40
CA VAL A 55 6.09 12.73 7.74
C VAL A 55 7.23 12.10 8.54
N ALA A 56 7.17 12.17 9.86
CA ALA A 56 8.20 11.60 10.74
C ALA A 56 8.34 10.07 10.60
N SER A 57 7.26 9.38 10.23
CA SER A 57 7.23 7.91 10.19
C SER A 57 7.26 7.34 8.78
N CYS A 58 6.70 8.06 7.81
CA CYS A 58 6.56 7.59 6.44
C CYS A 58 7.29 8.45 5.39
N GLY A 59 8.07 9.44 5.82
CA GLY A 59 8.68 10.38 4.90
C GLY A 59 7.67 11.38 4.33
N ASP A 60 7.81 11.79 3.08
CA ASP A 60 7.05 12.89 2.46
C ASP A 60 5.57 12.57 2.19
N GLY A 61 4.78 12.52 3.27
CA GLY A 61 3.32 12.58 3.20
C GLY A 61 2.69 11.44 2.40
N VAL A 62 2.76 10.21 2.91
CA VAL A 62 2.09 9.07 2.29
C VAL A 62 0.60 9.09 2.62
N GLU A 63 -0.23 8.96 1.59
CA GLU A 63 -1.67 8.79 1.73
C GLU A 63 -2.10 7.46 1.12
N VAL A 64 -3.07 6.80 1.76
CA VAL A 64 -3.67 5.54 1.30
C VAL A 64 -5.18 5.68 1.25
N TYR A 65 -5.75 5.31 0.13
CA TYR A 65 -7.18 5.33 -0.14
C TYR A 65 -7.63 3.90 -0.42
N VAL A 66 -8.64 3.41 0.27
CA VAL A 66 -9.09 2.02 0.15
C VAL A 66 -10.60 1.97 0.07
N ARG A 67 -11.16 1.28 -0.92
CA ARG A 67 -12.62 1.06 -1.00
C ARG A 67 -13.00 -0.28 -1.62
N PRO A 68 -14.14 -0.86 -1.21
CA PRO A 68 -14.72 -2.02 -1.89
C PRO A 68 -15.48 -1.57 -3.15
N LYS A 69 -15.42 -2.40 -4.19
CA LYS A 69 -16.24 -2.33 -5.40
C LYS A 69 -17.00 -3.65 -5.53
N ILE A 70 -18.16 -3.70 -4.92
CA ILE A 70 -18.97 -4.91 -4.80
C ILE A 70 -19.59 -5.26 -6.14
N GLY A 71 -19.48 -6.53 -6.57
CA GLY A 71 -20.01 -7.02 -7.85
C GLY A 71 -19.20 -6.58 -9.07
N PHE A 72 -17.96 -6.09 -8.90
CA PHE A 72 -17.15 -5.53 -9.99
C PHE A 72 -15.93 -6.40 -10.35
N CYS A 73 -16.01 -7.68 -10.17
CA CYS A 73 -14.90 -8.60 -10.48
C CYS A 73 -15.38 -9.74 -11.35
N ASN A 74 -14.51 -10.24 -12.22
CA ASN A 74 -14.70 -11.54 -12.83
C ASN A 74 -14.58 -12.61 -11.74
N CYS A 75 -15.67 -13.33 -11.49
CA CYS A 75 -15.76 -14.33 -10.43
C CYS A 75 -14.74 -15.47 -10.61
N ASP A 76 -14.37 -15.78 -11.85
CA ASP A 76 -13.51 -16.91 -12.19
C ASP A 76 -12.03 -16.55 -12.15
N SER A 77 -11.64 -15.39 -12.68
CA SER A 77 -10.24 -14.97 -12.78
C SER A 77 -9.79 -13.99 -11.69
N GLY A 78 -10.73 -13.29 -11.04
CA GLY A 78 -10.41 -12.20 -10.14
C GLY A 78 -9.63 -11.10 -10.87
N VAL A 79 -8.55 -10.61 -10.26
CA VAL A 79 -7.60 -9.65 -10.87
C VAL A 79 -6.50 -10.44 -11.57
N ALA A 80 -6.67 -10.68 -12.86
CA ALA A 80 -5.82 -11.59 -13.63
C ALA A 80 -4.51 -10.94 -14.11
N ASP A 81 -4.56 -9.70 -14.56
CA ASP A 81 -3.45 -9.03 -15.25
C ASP A 81 -3.30 -7.55 -14.86
N ASP A 82 -2.36 -6.88 -15.50
CA ASP A 82 -2.03 -5.49 -15.25
C ASP A 82 -3.08 -4.53 -15.79
N ASP A 83 -3.71 -4.87 -16.91
CA ASP A 83 -4.77 -4.05 -17.52
C ASP A 83 -5.98 -3.97 -16.60
N GLU A 84 -6.26 -5.05 -15.86
CA GLU A 84 -7.30 -5.04 -14.82
C GLU A 84 -6.96 -4.05 -13.70
N VAL A 85 -5.72 -4.02 -13.21
CA VAL A 85 -5.29 -3.05 -12.19
C VAL A 85 -5.39 -1.62 -12.72
N ASP A 86 -4.93 -1.37 -13.94
CA ASP A 86 -4.97 -0.04 -14.57
C ASP A 86 -6.40 0.49 -14.68
N ARG A 87 -7.36 -0.41 -14.93
CA ARG A 87 -8.77 -0.09 -15.09
C ARG A 87 -9.51 0.15 -13.77
N VAL A 88 -9.13 -0.53 -12.69
CA VAL A 88 -9.94 -0.55 -11.45
C VAL A 88 -9.33 0.18 -10.26
N ALA A 89 -8.03 0.48 -10.27
CA ALA A 89 -7.30 0.95 -9.08
C ALA A 89 -7.53 2.41 -8.70
N ASP A 90 -8.52 3.10 -9.27
CA ASP A 90 -8.89 4.49 -8.89
C ASP A 90 -7.79 5.54 -9.04
N LEU A 91 -6.83 5.31 -9.93
CA LEU A 91 -5.74 6.26 -10.19
C LEU A 91 -6.23 7.57 -10.79
N ASP A 92 -7.30 7.50 -11.57
CA ASP A 92 -7.99 8.62 -12.20
C ASP A 92 -8.58 9.60 -11.17
N LEU A 93 -8.92 9.14 -9.97
CA LEU A 93 -9.34 10.03 -8.88
C LEU A 93 -8.20 10.93 -8.38
N MET A 94 -6.95 10.51 -8.55
CA MET A 94 -5.77 11.25 -8.08
C MET A 94 -5.20 12.14 -9.16
N SER A 95 -5.13 11.63 -10.39
CA SER A 95 -4.62 12.35 -11.53
C SER A 95 -5.20 11.81 -12.82
N GLU A 96 -5.63 12.68 -13.72
CA GLU A 96 -6.01 12.31 -15.09
C GLU A 96 -4.83 11.80 -15.92
N ARG A 97 -3.60 12.06 -15.46
CA ARG A 97 -2.35 11.71 -16.17
C ARG A 97 -1.51 10.80 -15.27
N PHE A 98 -1.58 9.53 -15.55
CA PHE A 98 -0.73 8.54 -14.89
C PHE A 98 -0.13 7.59 -15.93
N ALA A 99 1.02 7.01 -15.61
CA ALA A 99 1.69 6.02 -16.43
C ALA A 99 2.31 4.93 -15.56
N PRO A 100 2.21 3.65 -15.96
CA PRO A 100 2.87 2.58 -15.24
C PRO A 100 4.39 2.72 -15.31
N LEU A 101 5.05 2.47 -14.18
CA LEU A 101 6.52 2.51 -14.07
C LEU A 101 7.17 1.15 -14.35
N GLU A 102 6.45 0.07 -14.04
CA GLU A 102 6.96 -1.29 -14.19
C GLU A 102 5.80 -2.29 -14.39
N PRO A 103 6.08 -3.51 -14.86
CA PRO A 103 5.10 -4.59 -14.84
C PRO A 103 4.60 -4.84 -13.42
N GLY A 104 3.30 -5.10 -13.30
CA GLY A 104 2.66 -5.43 -12.04
C GLY A 104 3.12 -6.78 -11.49
N ARG A 105 2.85 -7.00 -10.21
CA ARG A 105 3.20 -8.23 -9.49
C ARG A 105 1.99 -8.81 -8.79
N VAL A 106 1.96 -10.12 -8.68
CA VAL A 106 0.96 -10.80 -7.84
C VAL A 106 1.18 -10.40 -6.39
N VAL A 107 0.10 -10.13 -5.68
CA VAL A 107 0.09 -9.76 -4.27
C VAL A 107 -1.03 -10.49 -3.52
N ARG A 108 -0.88 -10.60 -2.22
CA ARG A 108 -1.95 -11.06 -1.33
C ARG A 108 -2.11 -10.04 -0.19
N VAL A 109 -3.32 -9.50 -0.05
CA VAL A 109 -3.67 -8.53 1.00
C VAL A 109 -4.87 -9.06 1.78
N ALA A 110 -4.77 -9.15 3.10
CA ALA A 110 -5.82 -9.74 3.97
C ALA A 110 -6.32 -11.11 3.46
N ASP A 111 -5.40 -11.92 2.97
CA ASP A 111 -5.65 -13.24 2.37
C ASP A 111 -6.40 -13.23 1.02
N MET A 112 -6.69 -12.06 0.47
CA MET A 112 -7.26 -11.88 -0.86
C MET A 112 -6.16 -11.83 -1.92
N PRO A 113 -6.22 -12.66 -2.97
CA PRO A 113 -5.28 -12.61 -4.08
C PRO A 113 -5.57 -11.41 -4.99
N GLY A 114 -4.53 -10.94 -5.68
CA GLY A 114 -4.67 -9.86 -6.65
C GLY A 114 -3.33 -9.38 -7.19
N ARG A 115 -3.29 -8.14 -7.63
CA ARG A 115 -2.10 -7.54 -8.23
C ARG A 115 -1.81 -6.16 -7.66
N ILE A 116 -0.55 -5.77 -7.78
CA ILE A 116 -0.01 -4.47 -7.38
C ILE A 116 0.86 -3.93 -8.51
N ARG A 117 0.71 -2.65 -8.83
CA ARG A 117 1.48 -1.97 -9.87
C ARG A 117 1.88 -0.57 -9.42
N ALA A 118 3.07 -0.13 -9.83
CA ALA A 118 3.59 1.20 -9.55
C ALA A 118 3.35 2.14 -10.73
N TYR A 119 3.05 3.41 -10.41
CA TYR A 119 2.73 4.45 -11.40
C TYR A 119 3.44 5.76 -11.08
N ASP A 120 3.66 6.54 -12.12
CA ASP A 120 4.01 7.96 -12.06
C ASP A 120 2.73 8.77 -12.27
N LEU A 121 2.39 9.62 -11.31
CA LEU A 121 1.27 10.56 -11.40
C LEU A 121 1.80 11.95 -11.73
N ARG A 122 1.14 12.63 -12.66
CA ARG A 122 1.36 14.07 -12.88
C ARG A 122 0.21 14.85 -12.27
N MET A 123 0.47 15.51 -11.15
CA MET A 123 -0.52 16.28 -10.42
C MET A 123 -0.92 17.55 -11.19
N SER A 124 -2.04 18.17 -10.82
CA SER A 124 -2.57 19.37 -11.46
C SER A 124 -1.65 20.59 -11.33
N ASP A 125 -0.86 20.66 -10.25
CA ASP A 125 0.16 21.69 -10.02
C ASP A 125 1.48 21.43 -10.79
N GLY A 126 1.54 20.34 -11.57
CA GLY A 126 2.73 19.92 -12.32
C GLY A 126 3.70 19.04 -11.51
N ALA A 127 3.50 18.85 -10.21
CA ALA A 127 4.32 17.96 -9.40
C ALA A 127 4.19 16.51 -9.87
N ARG A 128 5.24 15.70 -9.62
CA ARG A 128 5.22 14.26 -9.86
C ARG A 128 5.14 13.52 -8.53
N HIS A 129 4.24 12.57 -8.45
CA HIS A 129 4.10 11.68 -7.31
C HIS A 129 4.23 10.23 -7.80
N ALA A 130 4.83 9.38 -6.97
CA ALA A 130 4.68 7.96 -7.16
C ALA A 130 3.31 7.52 -6.63
N ALA A 131 2.72 6.53 -7.29
CA ALA A 131 1.55 5.84 -6.78
C ALA A 131 1.70 4.32 -6.86
N ILE A 132 1.00 3.63 -5.99
CA ILE A 132 0.89 2.18 -5.97
C ILE A 132 -0.59 1.83 -6.06
N GLY A 133 -1.01 1.29 -7.19
CA GLY A 133 -2.33 0.73 -7.38
C GLY A 133 -2.35 -0.73 -6.92
N ILE A 134 -3.34 -1.10 -6.13
CA ILE A 134 -3.56 -2.45 -5.62
C ILE A 134 -5.01 -2.83 -5.90
N ALA A 135 -5.21 -3.96 -6.54
CA ALA A 135 -6.54 -4.54 -6.72
C ALA A 135 -6.50 -6.00 -6.25
N VAL A 136 -7.35 -6.35 -5.31
CA VAL A 136 -7.49 -7.71 -4.80
C VAL A 136 -8.94 -8.13 -4.87
N SER A 137 -9.18 -9.42 -5.04
CA SER A 137 -10.52 -9.96 -5.22
C SER A 137 -10.88 -10.99 -4.18
N ARG A 138 -12.15 -11.03 -3.84
CA ARG A 138 -12.75 -12.08 -3.04
C ARG A 138 -14.12 -12.43 -3.60
N ARG A 139 -14.28 -13.65 -4.10
CA ARG A 139 -15.47 -14.05 -4.86
C ARG A 139 -15.63 -13.15 -6.10
N CYS A 140 -16.77 -12.47 -6.25
CA CYS A 140 -17.04 -11.55 -7.35
C CYS A 140 -16.86 -10.07 -6.99
N ASP A 141 -16.19 -9.79 -5.87
CA ASP A 141 -16.02 -8.45 -5.35
C ASP A 141 -14.55 -8.03 -5.40
N LEU A 142 -14.31 -6.75 -5.66
CA LEU A 142 -13.00 -6.13 -5.60
C LEU A 142 -12.83 -5.28 -4.34
N LEU A 143 -11.63 -5.29 -3.82
CA LEU A 143 -11.12 -4.22 -2.96
C LEU A 143 -9.98 -3.54 -3.71
N VAL A 144 -10.09 -2.24 -3.89
CA VAL A 144 -9.03 -1.44 -4.51
C VAL A 144 -8.39 -0.54 -3.45
N ALA A 145 -7.08 -0.36 -3.59
CA ALA A 145 -6.35 0.60 -2.78
C ALA A 145 -5.36 1.36 -3.66
N VAL A 146 -5.20 2.65 -3.37
CA VAL A 146 -4.13 3.47 -3.96
C VAL A 146 -3.34 4.09 -2.83
N ALA A 147 -2.03 3.92 -2.87
CA ALA A 147 -1.11 4.70 -2.07
C ALA A 147 -0.45 5.74 -2.96
N GLN A 148 -0.28 6.98 -2.48
CA GLN A 148 0.46 8.02 -3.18
C GLN A 148 1.40 8.77 -2.25
N GLY A 149 2.45 9.35 -2.81
CA GLY A 149 3.42 10.15 -2.07
C GLY A 149 4.56 10.64 -2.94
N LYS A 150 5.44 11.46 -2.37
CA LYS A 150 6.65 11.95 -3.05
C LYS A 150 7.84 10.99 -2.94
N SER A 151 7.72 9.96 -2.10
CA SER A 151 8.73 8.92 -1.92
C SER A 151 8.88 8.05 -3.17
N GLU A 152 9.99 7.34 -3.27
CA GLU A 152 10.20 6.35 -4.32
C GLU A 152 9.14 5.24 -4.29
N ALA A 153 8.74 4.73 -5.45
CA ALA A 153 7.69 3.72 -5.57
C ALA A 153 7.94 2.46 -4.72
N THR A 154 9.19 2.07 -4.53
CA THR A 154 9.58 0.91 -3.73
C THR A 154 9.26 1.10 -2.25
N ASP A 155 9.59 2.28 -1.70
CA ASP A 155 9.31 2.62 -0.30
C ASP A 155 7.81 2.80 -0.08
N LEU A 156 7.14 3.49 -1.00
CA LEU A 156 5.69 3.68 -0.98
C LEU A 156 4.95 2.33 -0.98
N ARG A 157 5.40 1.36 -1.82
CA ARG A 157 4.84 0.01 -1.86
C ARG A 157 4.98 -0.70 -0.52
N ARG A 158 6.18 -0.66 0.07
CA ARG A 158 6.45 -1.28 1.36
C ARG A 158 5.54 -0.71 2.43
N VAL A 159 5.49 0.61 2.56
CA VAL A 159 4.68 1.33 3.56
C VAL A 159 3.18 1.02 3.38
N ALA A 160 2.68 1.03 2.14
CA ALA A 160 1.29 0.72 1.85
C ALA A 160 0.92 -0.73 2.23
N LEU A 161 1.75 -1.70 1.86
CA LEU A 161 1.49 -3.11 2.19
C LEU A 161 1.57 -3.37 3.69
N GLU A 162 2.52 -2.77 4.41
CA GLU A 162 2.61 -2.87 5.87
C GLU A 162 1.35 -2.30 6.55
N PHE A 163 0.86 -1.15 6.08
CA PHE A 163 -0.39 -0.56 6.58
C PHE A 163 -1.59 -1.47 6.34
N LEU A 164 -1.78 -1.93 5.10
CA LEU A 164 -2.90 -2.81 4.74
C LEU A 164 -2.82 -4.18 5.46
N ALA A 165 -1.62 -4.64 5.81
CA ALA A 165 -1.41 -5.84 6.60
C ALA A 165 -1.71 -5.66 8.09
N SER A 166 -1.93 -4.44 8.57
CA SER A 166 -2.27 -4.18 9.97
C SER A 166 -3.58 -4.86 10.37
N ARG A 167 -3.69 -5.26 11.64
CA ARG A 167 -4.88 -5.97 12.16
C ARG A 167 -6.16 -5.16 11.94
N ALA A 168 -6.11 -3.86 12.18
CA ALA A 168 -7.26 -2.97 12.03
C ALA A 168 -7.74 -2.93 10.58
N MET A 169 -6.80 -2.77 9.62
CA MET A 169 -7.13 -2.73 8.19
C MET A 169 -7.62 -4.07 7.68
N LYS A 170 -6.98 -5.18 8.05
CA LYS A 170 -7.46 -6.53 7.69
C LYS A 170 -8.90 -6.76 8.13
N ASN A 171 -9.22 -6.45 9.38
CA ASN A 171 -10.56 -6.63 9.90
C ASN A 171 -11.59 -5.78 9.14
N TRP A 172 -11.26 -4.51 8.89
CA TRP A 172 -12.14 -3.63 8.14
C TRP A 172 -12.33 -4.09 6.70
N MET A 173 -11.24 -4.42 5.99
CA MET A 173 -11.31 -4.88 4.60
C MET A 173 -12.18 -6.14 4.46
N MET A 174 -12.01 -7.11 5.37
CA MET A 174 -12.81 -8.33 5.35
C MET A 174 -14.29 -8.03 5.63
N ALA A 175 -14.61 -7.17 6.60
CA ALA A 175 -15.98 -6.77 6.89
C ALA A 175 -16.63 -6.02 5.71
N ALA A 176 -15.88 -5.13 5.06
CA ALA A 176 -16.34 -4.39 3.89
C ALA A 176 -16.66 -5.31 2.69
N MET A 177 -15.84 -6.35 2.49
CA MET A 177 -16.03 -7.34 1.43
C MET A 177 -17.15 -8.36 1.74
N ASP A 178 -17.50 -8.56 3.00
CA ASP A 178 -18.62 -9.41 3.42
C ASP A 178 -19.96 -8.65 3.48
N GLY A 179 -19.98 -7.35 3.12
CA GLY A 179 -21.20 -6.53 3.08
C GLY A 179 -21.76 -6.19 4.47
N ARG A 180 -20.90 -6.09 5.48
CA ARG A 180 -21.27 -5.78 6.87
C ARG A 180 -20.76 -4.44 7.34
#